data_3c0900aa3408d4f241498652bb628056
#
_entry.id   3c0900aa3408d4f241498652bb628056
#
_cell.length_a   1.000
_cell.length_b   1.000
_cell.length_c   1.000
_cell.angle_alpha   90.00
_cell.angle_beta   90.00
_cell.angle_gamma   90.00
#
_symmetry.space_group_name_H-M   'P 1'
#
loop_
_entity.id
_entity.type
_entity.pdbx_description
1 polymer ?
#
loop_
_entity_poly.entity_id
_entity_poly.type
_entity_poly.pdbx_seq_one_letter_code
_entity_poly.pdbx_strand_id
1 'polypeptide(L)'
;MFFVRPPFFIKIFFPYIICNFSRSDKKIYLTFDDGVNEKTTPFILENLKKFEVKASFFLIAKNVLKYPFLFEEIKKQGHQIGNHTFDHLDAWKTSNDIFIENIEKANKILKTKLFRPPYGRLKPSQIKFLSKKNYKIFYWDVLSGDYSNKLTKFKILENVINNTKNGSIIVFHDNF
;
A
#
# COMPACT_ATOMS: atom_id res chain seq x y z
N MET A 1 -4.04 6.74 17.93
CA MET A 1 -5.13 5.77 17.90
C MET A 1 -5.08 5.02 16.57
N PHE A 2 -5.08 3.71 16.60
CA PHE A 2 -4.98 2.85 15.42
C PHE A 2 -6.37 2.31 15.08
N PHE A 3 -6.77 2.43 13.82
CA PHE A 3 -8.05 1.90 13.35
C PHE A 3 -7.79 0.75 12.37
N VAL A 4 -8.25 -0.44 12.71
CA VAL A 4 -8.16 -1.61 11.82
C VAL A 4 -8.89 -1.35 10.50
N ARG A 5 -10.02 -0.63 10.55
CA ARG A 5 -10.80 -0.22 9.38
C ARG A 5 -10.79 1.29 9.22
N PRO A 6 -10.72 1.80 7.99
CA PRO A 6 -10.87 3.22 7.74
C PRO A 6 -12.27 3.69 8.18
N PRO A 7 -12.38 4.93 8.68
CA PRO A 7 -13.67 5.50 9.01
C PRO A 7 -14.61 5.47 7.81
N PHE A 8 -15.87 5.13 8.05
CA PHE A 8 -16.90 4.97 7.02
C PHE A 8 -17.06 6.19 6.11
N PHE A 9 -16.92 7.40 6.66
CA PHE A 9 -17.08 8.64 5.91
C PHE A 9 -16.03 8.84 4.80
N ILE A 10 -14.87 8.18 4.84
CA ILE A 10 -13.85 8.30 3.78
C ILE A 10 -14.44 7.90 2.41
N LYS A 11 -15.23 6.84 2.37
CA LYS A 11 -15.86 6.37 1.12
C LYS A 11 -16.93 7.32 0.59
N ILE A 12 -17.61 8.03 1.48
CA ILE A 12 -18.69 8.99 1.11
C ILE A 12 -18.07 10.28 0.55
N PHE A 13 -17.09 10.85 1.26
CA PHE A 13 -16.52 12.14 0.90
C PHE A 13 -15.45 12.05 -0.19
N PHE A 14 -14.86 10.88 -0.38
CA PHE A 14 -13.78 10.67 -1.35
C PHE A 14 -14.04 9.44 -2.23
N PRO A 15 -14.99 9.51 -3.18
CA PRO A 15 -15.36 8.37 -4.03
C PRO A 15 -14.23 7.87 -4.94
N TYR A 16 -13.19 8.68 -5.12
CA TYR A 16 -11.99 8.33 -5.89
C TYR A 16 -11.01 7.41 -5.13
N ILE A 17 -11.29 7.12 -3.84
CA ILE A 17 -10.43 6.28 -3.00
C ILE A 17 -11.00 4.86 -2.96
N ILE A 18 -10.18 3.90 -3.34
CA ILE A 18 -10.52 2.48 -3.35
C ILE A 18 -10.11 1.86 -2.01
N CYS A 19 -11.08 1.49 -1.17
CA CYS A 19 -10.82 0.82 0.11
C CYS A 19 -11.06 -0.69 0.05
N ASN A 20 -11.89 -1.16 -0.86
CA ASN A 20 -12.19 -2.57 -1.10
C ASN A 20 -12.73 -2.74 -2.51
N PHE A 21 -12.73 -3.97 -3.00
CA PHE A 21 -13.41 -4.39 -4.22
C PHE A 21 -14.81 -4.97 -3.92
N SER A 22 -15.46 -5.51 -4.95
CA SER A 22 -16.79 -6.11 -4.83
C SER A 22 -16.83 -7.20 -3.75
N ARG A 23 -17.91 -7.22 -2.97
CA ARG A 23 -18.18 -8.25 -1.97
C ARG A 23 -18.73 -9.55 -2.57
N SER A 24 -19.15 -9.51 -3.83
CA SER A 24 -19.62 -10.71 -4.56
C SER A 24 -18.47 -11.64 -4.95
N ASP A 25 -17.25 -11.09 -5.12
CA ASP A 25 -16.10 -11.88 -5.50
C ASP A 25 -15.51 -12.59 -4.27
N LYS A 26 -15.37 -13.91 -4.33
CA LYS A 26 -14.72 -14.70 -3.27
C LYS A 26 -13.21 -14.53 -3.29
N LYS A 27 -12.74 -13.27 -3.22
CA LYS A 27 -11.32 -12.89 -3.27
C LYS A 27 -10.97 -11.91 -2.16
N ILE A 28 -9.73 -11.97 -1.70
CA ILE A 28 -9.09 -10.95 -0.85
C ILE A 28 -7.83 -10.45 -1.56
N TYR A 29 -7.41 -9.24 -1.21
CA TYR A 29 -6.28 -8.59 -1.87
C TYR A 29 -5.20 -8.28 -0.84
N LEU A 30 -4.10 -9.05 -0.86
CA LEU A 30 -2.95 -8.81 -0.02
C LEU A 30 -2.13 -7.67 -0.59
N THR A 31 -1.77 -6.71 0.26
CA THR A 31 -0.94 -5.59 -0.12
C THR A 31 0.16 -5.37 0.91
N PHE A 32 1.35 -4.99 0.44
CA PHE A 32 2.53 -4.72 1.25
C PHE A 32 3.02 -3.31 0.95
N ASP A 33 3.22 -2.50 1.99
CA ASP A 33 3.70 -1.12 1.90
C ASP A 33 5.18 -1.03 2.33
N ASP A 34 5.85 0.07 1.98
CA ASP A 34 7.19 0.49 2.40
C ASP A 34 8.38 -0.23 1.75
N GLY A 35 8.18 -1.43 1.20
CA GLY A 35 9.27 -2.19 0.56
C GLY A 35 9.99 -1.39 -0.56
N VAL A 36 11.09 -1.89 -1.07
CA VAL A 36 11.68 -3.23 -0.83
C VAL A 36 12.65 -3.21 0.35
N ASN A 37 12.78 -4.34 1.03
CA ASN A 37 13.68 -4.53 2.17
C ASN A 37 14.46 -5.85 2.00
N GLU A 38 15.76 -5.85 2.26
CA GLU A 38 16.64 -7.00 2.03
C GLU A 38 16.30 -8.23 2.89
N LYS A 39 15.65 -8.04 4.04
CA LYS A 39 15.32 -9.11 4.98
C LYS A 39 13.89 -9.61 4.81
N THR A 40 12.93 -8.70 4.68
CA THR A 40 11.50 -9.02 4.69
C THR A 40 10.95 -9.33 3.30
N THR A 41 11.36 -8.60 2.25
CA THR A 41 10.87 -8.84 0.89
C THR A 41 11.12 -10.27 0.41
N PRO A 42 12.33 -10.88 0.56
CA PRO A 42 12.55 -12.27 0.16
C PRO A 42 11.65 -13.26 0.89
N PHE A 43 11.47 -13.09 2.20
CA PHE A 43 10.57 -13.92 3.01
C PHE A 43 9.12 -13.84 2.54
N ILE A 44 8.63 -12.62 2.23
CA ILE A 44 7.28 -12.42 1.71
C ILE A 44 7.12 -13.12 0.36
N LEU A 45 8.06 -12.92 -0.57
CA LEU A 45 8.03 -13.51 -1.90
C LEU A 45 8.06 -15.05 -1.87
N GLU A 46 8.88 -15.64 -1.00
CA GLU A 46 8.94 -17.08 -0.80
C GLU A 46 7.59 -17.64 -0.35
N ASN A 47 6.95 -17.00 0.64
CA ASN A 47 5.63 -17.42 1.13
C ASN A 47 4.54 -17.24 0.07
N LEU A 48 4.51 -16.11 -0.65
CA LEU A 48 3.55 -15.89 -1.73
C LEU A 48 3.71 -16.94 -2.83
N LYS A 49 4.94 -17.31 -3.19
CA LYS A 49 5.25 -18.37 -4.14
C LYS A 49 4.78 -19.73 -3.65
N LYS A 50 5.08 -20.07 -2.38
CA LYS A 50 4.69 -21.35 -1.75
C LYS A 50 3.18 -21.59 -1.78
N PHE A 51 2.38 -20.52 -1.60
CA PHE A 51 0.93 -20.59 -1.61
C PHE A 51 0.31 -20.21 -2.97
N GLU A 52 1.12 -20.01 -4.01
CA GLU A 52 0.69 -19.61 -5.35
C GLU A 52 -0.18 -18.34 -5.38
N VAL A 53 0.07 -17.41 -4.46
CA VAL A 53 -0.70 -16.17 -4.28
C VAL A 53 0.03 -14.99 -4.90
N LYS A 54 -0.73 -14.11 -5.57
CA LYS A 54 -0.24 -12.81 -6.04
C LYS A 54 -0.67 -11.71 -5.08
N ALA A 55 0.19 -10.69 -4.95
CA ALA A 55 -0.02 -9.54 -4.09
C ALA A 55 0.28 -8.22 -4.82
N SER A 56 -0.01 -7.10 -4.18
CA SER A 56 0.39 -5.76 -4.64
C SER A 56 1.38 -5.14 -3.66
N PHE A 57 2.47 -4.60 -4.18
CA PHE A 57 3.51 -3.95 -3.39
C PHE A 57 3.49 -2.45 -3.68
N PHE A 58 3.15 -1.64 -2.68
CA PHE A 58 3.25 -0.19 -2.74
C PHE A 58 4.62 0.24 -2.22
N LEU A 59 5.52 0.50 -3.16
CA LEU A 59 6.94 0.61 -2.89
C LEU A 59 7.39 2.06 -2.70
N ILE A 60 8.29 2.28 -1.75
CA ILE A 60 9.07 3.50 -1.63
C ILE A 60 10.18 3.45 -2.68
N ALA A 61 10.14 4.35 -3.67
CA ALA A 61 11.04 4.27 -4.81
C ALA A 61 12.53 4.42 -4.45
N LYS A 62 12.84 5.10 -3.36
CA LYS A 62 14.19 5.19 -2.80
C LYS A 62 14.73 3.81 -2.39
N ASN A 63 13.88 2.95 -1.82
CA ASN A 63 14.25 1.60 -1.45
C ASN A 63 14.47 0.72 -2.68
N VAL A 64 13.69 0.94 -3.74
CA VAL A 64 13.88 0.26 -5.03
C VAL A 64 15.24 0.57 -5.63
N LEU A 65 15.70 1.82 -5.56
CA LEU A 65 17.04 2.18 -6.03
C LEU A 65 18.15 1.51 -5.20
N LYS A 66 17.91 1.28 -3.91
CA LYS A 66 18.86 0.59 -3.03
C LYS A 66 18.93 -0.92 -3.31
N TYR A 67 17.79 -1.52 -3.64
CA TYR A 67 17.66 -2.98 -3.84
C TYR A 67 16.98 -3.32 -5.18
N PRO A 68 17.57 -2.93 -6.32
CA PRO A 68 16.93 -3.09 -7.64
C PRO A 68 16.66 -4.56 -8.00
N PHE A 69 17.48 -5.48 -7.53
CA PHE A 69 17.28 -6.92 -7.73
C PHE A 69 15.94 -7.42 -7.14
N LEU A 70 15.60 -6.99 -5.92
CA LEU A 70 14.33 -7.37 -5.27
C LEU A 70 13.12 -6.79 -6.03
N PHE A 71 13.24 -5.58 -6.56
CA PHE A 71 12.20 -5.00 -7.39
C PHE A 71 11.94 -5.82 -8.66
N GLU A 72 13.00 -6.25 -9.35
CA GLU A 72 12.85 -7.10 -10.53
C GLU A 72 12.27 -8.48 -10.16
N GLU A 73 12.64 -9.04 -8.99
CA GLU A 73 12.08 -10.31 -8.53
C GLU A 73 10.58 -10.22 -8.23
N ILE A 74 10.10 -9.11 -7.61
CA ILE A 74 8.66 -8.86 -7.40
C ILE A 74 7.92 -8.88 -8.76
N LYS A 75 8.46 -8.21 -9.77
CA LYS A 75 7.88 -8.14 -11.12
C LYS A 75 7.90 -9.52 -11.82
N LYS A 76 9.04 -10.21 -11.77
CA LYS A 76 9.23 -11.53 -12.37
C LYS A 76 8.25 -12.56 -11.80
N GLN A 77 7.95 -12.48 -10.51
CA GLN A 77 6.94 -13.32 -9.87
C GLN A 77 5.50 -12.89 -10.19
N GLY A 78 5.28 -11.83 -10.98
CA GLY A 78 3.96 -11.40 -11.44
C GLY A 78 3.13 -10.67 -10.39
N HIS A 79 3.77 -10.04 -9.42
CA HIS A 79 3.09 -9.18 -8.45
C HIS A 79 2.84 -7.78 -9.02
N GLN A 80 1.83 -7.08 -8.49
CA GLN A 80 1.51 -5.72 -8.90
C GLN A 80 2.40 -4.72 -8.18
N ILE A 81 2.82 -3.68 -8.91
CA ILE A 81 3.59 -2.56 -8.36
C ILE A 81 2.68 -1.35 -8.16
N GLY A 82 2.72 -0.77 -6.98
CA GLY A 82 2.12 0.51 -6.63
C GLY A 82 3.18 1.52 -6.16
N ASN A 83 2.83 2.79 -6.23
CA ASN A 83 3.67 3.92 -5.83
C ASN A 83 3.33 4.33 -4.39
N HIS A 84 4.36 4.34 -3.51
CA HIS A 84 4.27 4.79 -2.12
C HIS A 84 5.17 6.02 -1.87
N THR A 85 5.26 6.90 -2.86
CA THR A 85 6.16 8.06 -2.95
C THR A 85 7.64 7.68 -3.11
N PHE A 86 8.50 8.69 -3.26
CA PHE A 86 9.95 8.44 -3.36
C PHE A 86 10.61 8.35 -1.97
N ASP A 87 10.26 9.27 -1.04
CA ASP A 87 10.86 9.40 0.29
C ASP A 87 9.89 9.11 1.45
N HIS A 88 8.72 8.51 1.20
CA HIS A 88 7.69 8.24 2.22
C HIS A 88 7.19 9.51 2.94
N LEU A 89 6.95 10.60 2.18
CA LEU A 89 6.55 11.89 2.74
C LEU A 89 5.13 11.87 3.32
N ASP A 90 4.96 12.52 4.48
CA ASP A 90 3.64 12.78 5.06
C ASP A 90 2.96 13.95 4.32
N ALA A 91 1.88 13.66 3.60
CA ALA A 91 1.15 14.63 2.79
C ALA A 91 0.63 15.83 3.60
N TRP A 92 0.28 15.62 4.87
CA TRP A 92 -0.23 16.70 5.72
C TRP A 92 0.87 17.67 6.17
N LYS A 93 2.10 17.18 6.28
CA LYS A 93 3.28 17.96 6.71
C LYS A 93 4.09 18.53 5.54
N THR A 94 3.72 18.20 4.30
CA THR A 94 4.46 18.57 3.10
C THR A 94 3.62 19.50 2.24
N SER A 95 4.24 20.47 1.56
CA SER A 95 3.56 21.31 0.57
C SER A 95 3.04 20.47 -0.60
N ASN A 96 2.01 20.95 -1.30
CA ASN A 96 1.45 20.20 -2.41
C ASN A 96 2.47 19.93 -3.51
N ASP A 97 3.25 20.95 -3.87
CA ASP A 97 4.22 20.87 -4.97
C ASP A 97 5.30 19.82 -4.68
N ILE A 98 5.91 19.90 -3.48
CA ILE A 98 6.93 18.94 -3.04
C ILE A 98 6.35 17.51 -2.98
N PHE A 99 5.13 17.35 -2.46
CA PHE A 99 4.50 16.03 -2.36
C PHE A 99 4.22 15.43 -3.73
N ILE A 100 3.70 16.23 -4.66
CA ILE A 100 3.40 15.81 -6.03
C ILE A 100 4.69 15.49 -6.79
N GLU A 101 5.71 16.34 -6.68
CA GLU A 101 7.02 16.09 -7.28
C GLU A 101 7.62 14.76 -6.78
N ASN A 102 7.48 14.47 -5.49
CA ASN A 102 7.96 13.23 -4.89
C ASN A 102 7.23 11.99 -5.44
N ILE A 103 5.92 12.08 -5.70
CA ILE A 103 5.15 11.02 -6.36
C ILE A 103 5.60 10.83 -7.81
N GLU A 104 5.77 11.91 -8.56
CA GLU A 104 6.18 11.83 -9.96
C GLU A 104 7.63 11.34 -10.10
N LYS A 105 8.52 11.73 -9.17
CA LYS A 105 9.88 11.18 -9.07
C LYS A 105 9.85 9.66 -8.88
N ALA A 106 9.01 9.17 -7.96
CA ALA A 106 8.82 7.74 -7.76
C ALA A 106 8.26 7.06 -9.02
N ASN A 107 7.33 7.72 -9.72
CA ASN A 107 6.69 7.15 -10.90
C ASN A 107 7.65 6.97 -12.10
N LYS A 108 8.71 7.75 -12.20
CA LYS A 108 9.77 7.56 -13.21
C LYS A 108 10.45 6.20 -13.07
N ILE A 109 10.52 5.67 -11.85
CA ILE A 109 11.14 4.39 -11.50
C ILE A 109 10.11 3.26 -11.55
N LEU A 110 8.98 3.44 -10.84
CA LEU A 110 7.97 2.39 -10.62
C LEU A 110 7.04 2.18 -11.82
N LYS A 111 6.87 3.20 -12.68
CA LYS A 111 6.06 3.18 -13.92
C LYS A 111 4.64 2.66 -13.68
N THR A 112 3.97 3.16 -12.65
CA THR A 112 2.63 2.73 -12.24
C THR A 112 1.71 3.90 -11.94
N LYS A 113 0.40 3.71 -12.12
CA LYS A 113 -0.65 4.65 -11.71
C LYS A 113 -1.44 4.15 -10.48
N LEU A 114 -1.04 3.03 -9.88
CA LEU A 114 -1.55 2.59 -8.59
C LEU A 114 -0.80 3.37 -7.50
N PHE A 115 -1.53 4.06 -6.63
CA PHE A 115 -0.92 4.91 -5.61
C PHE A 115 -1.55 4.64 -4.24
N ARG A 116 -0.72 4.55 -3.22
CA ARG A 116 -1.15 4.57 -1.82
C ARG A 116 -0.36 5.65 -1.08
N PRO A 117 -1.04 6.59 -0.41
CA PRO A 117 -0.34 7.64 0.33
C PRO A 117 0.27 7.09 1.62
N PRO A 118 1.51 7.48 1.95
CA PRO A 118 2.09 7.23 3.26
C PRO A 118 1.14 7.68 4.39
N TYR A 119 1.09 6.88 5.47
CA TYR A 119 0.22 7.13 6.64
C TYR A 119 -1.29 7.19 6.33
N GLY A 120 -1.72 6.85 5.12
CA GLY A 120 -3.11 7.02 4.68
C GLY A 120 -3.56 8.49 4.68
N ARG A 121 -2.67 9.44 4.42
CA ARG A 121 -2.95 10.89 4.50
C ARG A 121 -2.87 11.53 3.14
N LEU A 122 -3.91 12.28 2.79
CA LEU A 122 -3.95 13.15 1.61
C LEU A 122 -4.75 14.41 1.92
N LYS A 123 -4.37 15.51 1.26
CA LYS A 123 -5.17 16.74 1.19
C LYS A 123 -6.17 16.64 0.04
N PRO A 124 -7.36 17.24 0.11
CA PRO A 124 -8.34 17.21 -0.98
C PRO A 124 -7.78 17.70 -2.33
N SER A 125 -6.92 18.72 -2.31
CA SER A 125 -6.22 19.22 -3.50
C SER A 125 -5.33 18.17 -4.17
N GLN A 126 -4.63 17.35 -3.36
CA GLN A 126 -3.77 16.27 -3.84
C GLN A 126 -4.59 15.14 -4.44
N ILE A 127 -5.73 14.77 -3.82
CA ILE A 127 -6.66 13.76 -4.36
C ILE A 127 -7.16 14.21 -5.74
N LYS A 128 -7.60 15.47 -5.87
CA LYS A 128 -8.07 16.04 -7.14
C LYS A 128 -6.98 16.02 -8.21
N PHE A 129 -5.74 16.38 -7.85
CA PHE A 129 -4.60 16.33 -8.76
C PHE A 129 -4.32 14.91 -9.25
N LEU A 130 -4.20 13.95 -8.32
CA LEU A 130 -3.91 12.55 -8.63
C LEU A 130 -4.98 11.93 -9.52
N SER A 131 -6.26 12.22 -9.24
CA SER A 131 -7.38 11.76 -10.08
C SER A 131 -7.29 12.31 -11.50
N LYS A 132 -6.97 13.60 -11.68
CA LYS A 132 -6.76 14.22 -12.99
C LYS A 132 -5.59 13.59 -13.77
N LYS A 133 -4.58 13.07 -13.07
CA LYS A 133 -3.42 12.37 -13.64
C LYS A 133 -3.64 10.87 -13.79
N ASN A 134 -4.90 10.41 -13.65
CA ASN A 134 -5.32 9.01 -13.76
C ASN A 134 -4.66 8.06 -12.76
N TYR A 135 -4.25 8.57 -11.58
CA TYR A 135 -3.85 7.70 -10.48
C TYR A 135 -5.07 7.04 -9.85
N LYS A 136 -4.99 5.74 -9.59
CA LYS A 136 -5.94 5.00 -8.76
C LYS A 136 -5.42 5.02 -7.33
N ILE A 137 -6.18 5.67 -6.43
CA ILE A 137 -5.77 5.86 -5.03
C ILE A 137 -6.33 4.73 -4.19
N PHE A 138 -5.42 3.95 -3.58
CA PHE A 138 -5.76 2.81 -2.74
C PHE A 138 -5.58 3.14 -1.26
N TYR A 139 -6.60 2.85 -0.49
CA TYR A 139 -6.53 2.73 0.95
C TYR A 139 -6.64 1.24 1.31
N TRP A 140 -7.34 0.92 2.39
CA TRP A 140 -7.53 -0.43 2.89
C TRP A 140 -8.93 -0.65 3.41
N ASP A 141 -9.31 -1.90 3.52
CA ASP A 141 -10.46 -2.34 4.29
C ASP A 141 -10.01 -2.87 5.65
N VAL A 142 -8.81 -3.48 5.68
CA VAL A 142 -8.20 -4.03 6.88
C VAL A 142 -6.72 -3.62 6.97
N LEU A 143 -6.36 -2.97 8.06
CA LEU A 143 -4.97 -2.64 8.41
C LEU A 143 -4.50 -3.62 9.49
N SER A 144 -3.48 -4.40 9.22
CA SER A 144 -2.96 -5.42 10.15
C SER A 144 -2.45 -4.83 11.46
N GLY A 145 -1.75 -3.71 11.39
CA GLY A 145 -1.07 -3.06 12.51
C GLY A 145 0.33 -3.62 12.78
N ASP A 146 0.89 -4.39 11.85
CA ASP A 146 2.19 -5.06 11.95
C ASP A 146 3.37 -4.09 12.15
N TYR A 147 3.26 -2.85 11.69
CA TYR A 147 4.24 -1.77 11.92
C TYR A 147 4.31 -1.29 13.39
N SER A 148 3.40 -1.74 14.24
CA SER A 148 3.30 -1.26 15.62
C SER A 148 4.00 -2.20 16.60
N ASN A 149 5.09 -1.74 17.20
CA ASN A 149 5.81 -2.46 18.27
C ASN A 149 4.96 -2.66 19.56
N LYS A 150 3.76 -2.06 19.61
CA LYS A 150 2.83 -2.20 20.73
C LYS A 150 1.85 -3.37 20.58
N LEU A 151 1.77 -3.96 19.39
CA LEU A 151 0.87 -5.07 19.13
C LEU A 151 1.63 -6.40 19.14
N THR A 152 1.01 -7.40 19.76
CA THR A 152 1.52 -8.78 19.69
C THR A 152 1.21 -9.40 18.34
N LYS A 153 1.99 -10.41 17.92
CA LYS A 153 1.74 -11.18 16.70
C LYS A 153 0.33 -11.76 16.65
N PHE A 154 -0.17 -12.22 17.81
CA PHE A 154 -1.53 -12.74 17.94
C PHE A 154 -2.58 -11.64 17.65
N LYS A 155 -2.38 -10.42 18.20
CA LYS A 155 -3.31 -9.31 17.96
C LYS A 155 -3.30 -8.84 16.49
N ILE A 156 -2.14 -8.85 15.85
CA ILE A 156 -2.02 -8.58 14.41
C ILE A 156 -2.82 -9.61 13.60
N LEU A 157 -2.68 -10.90 13.92
CA LEU A 157 -3.44 -11.97 13.28
C LEU A 157 -4.95 -11.81 13.49
N GLU A 158 -5.41 -11.54 14.72
CA GLU A 158 -6.82 -11.27 15.03
C GLU A 158 -7.36 -10.07 14.24
N ASN A 159 -6.60 -8.98 14.15
CA ASN A 159 -7.00 -7.80 13.37
C ASN A 159 -7.32 -8.17 11.91
N VAL A 160 -6.52 -9.05 11.33
CA VAL A 160 -6.72 -9.50 9.95
C VAL A 160 -7.89 -10.48 9.84
N ILE A 161 -7.85 -11.59 10.58
CA ILE A 161 -8.83 -12.68 10.43
C ILE A 161 -10.25 -12.20 10.76
N ASN A 162 -10.43 -11.48 11.88
CA ASN A 162 -11.77 -11.08 12.34
C ASN A 162 -12.39 -9.95 11.51
N ASN A 163 -11.59 -9.25 10.70
CA ASN A 163 -12.07 -8.11 9.92
C ASN A 163 -12.09 -8.36 8.41
N THR A 164 -11.45 -9.42 7.93
CA THR A 164 -11.40 -9.74 6.51
C THR A 164 -12.74 -10.26 6.00
N LYS A 165 -13.16 -9.76 4.84
CA LYS A 165 -14.34 -10.17 4.09
C LYS A 165 -13.99 -10.29 2.62
N ASN A 166 -14.84 -10.91 1.82
CA ASN A 166 -14.71 -10.89 0.36
C ASN A 166 -14.47 -9.45 -0.13
N GLY A 167 -13.57 -9.26 -1.07
CA GLY A 167 -13.19 -7.96 -1.62
C GLY A 167 -12.30 -7.11 -0.71
N SER A 168 -11.91 -7.56 0.49
CA SER A 168 -11.06 -6.77 1.38
C SER A 168 -9.66 -6.55 0.79
N ILE A 169 -9.20 -5.29 0.85
CA ILE A 169 -7.80 -4.91 0.67
C ILE A 169 -7.16 -4.92 2.05
N ILE A 170 -6.14 -5.76 2.23
CA ILE A 170 -5.45 -5.97 3.51
C ILE A 170 -4.07 -5.37 3.40
N VAL A 171 -3.67 -4.55 4.37
CA VAL A 171 -2.34 -3.93 4.42
C VAL A 171 -1.45 -4.59 5.45
N PHE A 172 -0.30 -5.00 4.98
CA PHE A 172 0.90 -5.33 5.72
C PHE A 172 2.04 -4.40 5.32
N HIS A 173 3.15 -4.41 6.08
CA HIS A 173 4.32 -3.59 5.80
C HIS A 173 5.55 -4.46 5.59
N ASP A 174 6.38 -4.06 4.62
CA ASP A 174 7.62 -4.72 4.22
C ASP A 174 8.82 -3.88 4.67
N ASN A 175 8.88 -3.60 5.99
CA ASN A 175 9.90 -2.73 6.59
C ASN A 175 10.18 -3.13 8.06
N PHE A 176 11.08 -4.04 8.30
CA PHE A 176 11.56 -4.39 9.66
C PHE A 176 13.07 -4.28 9.77
#